data_95cb6a5534c8086a3a1bf2d6cedb34ec
#
_entry.id   95cb6a5534c8086a3a1bf2d6cedb34ec
#
_cell.length_a   1.000
_cell.length_b   1.000
_cell.length_c   1.000
_cell.angle_alpha   90.00
_cell.angle_beta   90.00
_cell.angle_gamma   90.00
#
_symmetry.space_group_name_H-M   'P 1'
#
loop_
_entity.id
_entity.type
_entity.pdbx_description
1 polymer ?
#
loop_
_entity_poly.entity_id
_entity_poly.type
_entity_poly.pdbx_seq_one_letter_code
_entity_poly.pdbx_strand_id
1 'polypeptide(L)'
;MADIEFGLDTFGDVTVGLDDTPLTQAQVIRNLVAQGTLADELGLDFFGVGEHHRDDFAVSAPEVVLAGLATVTSRIHLGSAVTVLSSDDPVRVYQRFATVDALSNGRAEIILGRGSFTESFPLFGYDLSKYEQLFEEKLDLFSELIKEQPVTWQGTLRAPLTDQNVYPRTEGGHLKTWIGVGGSPESVVRAARYGMPLTLAIIGGDPERFAPYVDLYHRSLAQLEKPDLPVAVHSPGYITDTDEQAPDEYYPYYRVMRDRIGRERGWGPSSKAELVNEQQHGSLYAGSPETVARKIANTVKTLGIQRFDMKYSAGTLPHEKMMRSIELYGSKVVPMVRDMVA
;
A
#
# COMPACT_ATOMS: atom_id res chain seq x y z
N MET A 1 8.88 3.47 22.96
CA MET A 1 7.75 3.48 22.00
C MET A 1 7.55 2.05 21.51
N ALA A 2 6.34 1.64 21.05
CA ALA A 2 6.18 0.33 20.39
C ALA A 2 7.14 0.25 19.20
N ASP A 3 7.63 -0.96 18.87
CA ASP A 3 8.50 -1.16 17.71
C ASP A 3 7.74 -0.71 16.46
N ILE A 4 8.33 0.24 15.72
CA ILE A 4 7.78 0.70 14.46
C ILE A 4 8.09 -0.30 13.35
N GLU A 5 7.07 -0.66 12.56
CA GLU A 5 7.20 -1.50 11.37
C GLU A 5 7.62 -0.65 10.16
N PHE A 6 8.50 -1.21 9.32
CA PHE A 6 8.93 -0.61 8.06
C PHE A 6 8.63 -1.54 6.90
N GLY A 7 7.82 -1.02 5.98
CA GLY A 7 7.42 -1.73 4.79
C GLY A 7 7.88 -1.07 3.49
N LEU A 8 7.71 -1.85 2.44
CA LEU A 8 7.79 -1.41 1.05
C LEU A 8 6.49 -1.75 0.34
N ASP A 9 6.13 -0.96 -0.65
CA ASP A 9 5.06 -1.33 -1.56
C ASP A 9 5.33 -0.90 -3.01
N THR A 10 4.62 -1.55 -3.93
CA THR A 10 4.69 -1.28 -5.36
C THR A 10 3.33 -1.58 -6.02
N PHE A 11 3.07 -0.91 -7.12
CA PHE A 11 1.90 -1.22 -7.98
C PHE A 11 2.29 -2.08 -9.19
N GLY A 12 3.57 -2.51 -9.27
CA GLY A 12 4.09 -3.22 -10.43
C GLY A 12 4.16 -2.32 -11.66
N ASP A 13 4.68 -1.10 -11.49
CA ASP A 13 4.87 -0.15 -12.58
C ASP A 13 5.65 -0.80 -13.73
N VAL A 14 5.18 -0.67 -14.97
CA VAL A 14 5.87 -1.20 -16.16
C VAL A 14 7.11 -0.35 -16.44
N THR A 15 8.27 -0.96 -16.27
CA THR A 15 9.56 -0.28 -16.23
C THR A 15 10.38 -0.49 -17.51
N VAL A 16 11.55 0.18 -17.57
CA VAL A 16 12.54 -0.02 -18.62
C VAL A 16 13.81 -0.67 -18.05
N GLY A 17 14.65 -1.21 -18.91
CA GLY A 17 16.03 -1.59 -18.58
C GLY A 17 16.94 -0.36 -18.45
N LEU A 18 18.20 -0.58 -18.05
CA LEU A 18 19.20 0.50 -17.97
C LEU A 18 19.54 1.12 -19.35
N ASP A 19 19.18 0.45 -20.42
CA ASP A 19 19.31 0.91 -21.82
C ASP A 19 18.02 1.57 -22.34
N ASP A 20 17.09 1.91 -21.45
CA ASP A 20 15.77 2.47 -21.74
C ASP A 20 14.86 1.54 -22.58
N THR A 21 15.20 0.27 -22.74
CA THR A 21 14.35 -0.71 -23.44
C THR A 21 13.16 -1.10 -22.58
N PRO A 22 11.91 -0.97 -23.08
CA PRO A 22 10.72 -1.35 -22.31
C PRO A 22 10.73 -2.83 -21.91
N LEU A 23 10.46 -3.11 -20.64
CA LEU A 23 10.31 -4.47 -20.14
C LEU A 23 8.90 -4.99 -20.40
N THR A 24 8.78 -6.31 -20.59
CA THR A 24 7.46 -6.95 -20.64
C THR A 24 6.83 -6.98 -19.25
N GLN A 25 5.50 -6.95 -19.16
CA GLN A 25 4.77 -7.12 -17.89
C GLN A 25 5.18 -8.41 -17.17
N ALA A 26 5.42 -9.49 -17.91
CA ALA A 26 5.91 -10.76 -17.36
C ALA A 26 7.29 -10.61 -16.68
N GLN A 27 8.20 -9.80 -17.25
CA GLN A 27 9.50 -9.53 -16.64
C GLN A 27 9.34 -8.65 -15.39
N VAL A 28 8.47 -7.65 -15.43
CA VAL A 28 8.17 -6.80 -14.26
C VAL A 28 7.65 -7.63 -13.08
N ILE A 29 6.74 -8.58 -13.32
CA ILE A 29 6.23 -9.48 -12.26
C ILE A 29 7.36 -10.33 -11.67
N ARG A 30 8.27 -10.88 -12.50
CA ARG A 30 9.43 -11.63 -12.00
C ARG A 30 10.40 -10.75 -11.20
N ASN A 31 10.63 -9.53 -11.65
CA ASN A 31 11.45 -8.54 -10.94
C ASN A 31 10.84 -8.18 -9.58
N LEU A 32 9.51 -8.06 -9.50
CA LEU A 32 8.80 -7.78 -8.26
C LEU A 32 9.02 -8.90 -7.22
N VAL A 33 9.01 -10.17 -7.66
CA VAL A 33 9.31 -11.29 -6.75
C VAL A 33 10.75 -11.17 -6.22
N ALA A 34 11.73 -10.81 -7.06
CA ALA A 34 13.11 -10.57 -6.60
C ALA A 34 13.21 -9.39 -5.62
N GLN A 35 12.45 -8.31 -5.84
CA GLN A 35 12.39 -7.14 -4.96
C GLN A 35 11.84 -7.50 -3.57
N GLY A 36 10.73 -8.25 -3.52
CA GLY A 36 10.13 -8.71 -2.26
C GLY A 36 11.02 -9.73 -1.52
N THR A 37 11.75 -10.58 -2.25
CA THR A 37 12.76 -11.49 -1.65
C THR A 37 13.89 -10.70 -1.00
N LEU A 38 14.43 -9.68 -1.68
CA LEU A 38 15.45 -8.80 -1.10
C LEU A 38 14.93 -8.07 0.15
N ALA A 39 13.67 -7.63 0.14
CA ALA A 39 13.06 -6.99 1.31
C ALA A 39 13.01 -7.92 2.53
N ASP A 40 12.66 -9.21 2.34
CA ASP A 40 12.71 -10.23 3.41
C ASP A 40 14.15 -10.47 3.92
N GLU A 41 15.13 -10.57 3.02
CA GLU A 41 16.55 -10.75 3.37
C GLU A 41 17.09 -9.59 4.19
N LEU A 42 16.65 -8.36 3.90
CA LEU A 42 17.03 -7.14 4.62
C LEU A 42 16.29 -6.98 5.97
N GLY A 43 15.34 -7.85 6.29
CA GLY A 43 14.60 -7.81 7.56
C GLY A 43 13.56 -6.71 7.63
N LEU A 44 12.97 -6.34 6.51
CA LEU A 44 11.81 -5.45 6.49
C LEU A 44 10.56 -6.18 7.00
N ASP A 45 9.60 -5.41 7.52
CA ASP A 45 8.45 -5.95 8.23
C ASP A 45 7.26 -6.25 7.31
N PHE A 46 7.09 -5.49 6.21
CA PHE A 46 5.95 -5.60 5.30
C PHE A 46 6.35 -5.39 3.84
N PHE A 47 5.71 -6.15 2.93
CA PHE A 47 5.79 -5.95 1.48
C PHE A 47 4.40 -5.95 0.87
N GLY A 48 4.02 -4.80 0.31
CA GLY A 48 2.71 -4.55 -0.26
C GLY A 48 2.70 -4.57 -1.79
N VAL A 49 1.65 -5.16 -2.36
CA VAL A 49 1.43 -5.17 -3.82
C VAL A 49 0.07 -4.57 -4.14
N GLY A 50 0.06 -3.51 -4.95
CA GLY A 50 -1.18 -2.84 -5.35
C GLY A 50 -1.84 -3.49 -6.55
N GLU A 51 -3.10 -3.12 -6.80
CA GLU A 51 -3.94 -3.61 -7.87
C GLU A 51 -4.27 -2.51 -8.86
N HIS A 52 -3.91 -2.72 -10.14
CA HIS A 52 -4.28 -1.84 -11.24
C HIS A 52 -4.60 -2.63 -12.52
N HIS A 53 -5.53 -2.12 -13.32
CA HIS A 53 -5.99 -2.77 -14.56
C HIS A 53 -5.68 -1.84 -15.76
N ARG A 54 -4.42 -1.41 -15.87
CA ARG A 54 -3.92 -0.45 -16.87
C ARG A 54 -2.66 -1.01 -17.54
N ASP A 55 -2.34 -0.49 -18.72
CA ASP A 55 -1.15 -0.90 -19.47
C ASP A 55 0.18 -0.43 -18.87
N ASP A 56 0.15 0.58 -17.99
CA ASP A 56 1.32 1.09 -17.26
C ASP A 56 1.59 0.35 -15.94
N PHE A 57 0.77 -0.64 -15.58
CA PHE A 57 0.97 -1.51 -14.42
C PHE A 57 0.88 -2.99 -14.81
N ALA A 58 1.76 -3.81 -14.25
CA ALA A 58 1.82 -5.24 -14.57
C ALA A 58 0.95 -6.09 -13.63
N VAL A 59 0.55 -5.56 -12.47
CA VAL A 59 -0.14 -6.34 -11.45
C VAL A 59 -1.63 -5.98 -11.39
N SER A 60 -2.45 -6.96 -11.76
CA SER A 60 -3.92 -6.90 -11.66
C SER A 60 -4.50 -7.93 -10.68
N ALA A 61 -3.67 -8.85 -10.18
CA ALA A 61 -4.03 -9.88 -9.21
C ALA A 61 -2.92 -9.96 -8.14
N PRO A 62 -2.88 -9.00 -7.20
CA PRO A 62 -1.80 -8.90 -6.22
C PRO A 62 -1.64 -10.18 -5.38
N GLU A 63 -2.73 -10.82 -4.99
CA GLU A 63 -2.71 -12.06 -4.21
C GLU A 63 -1.99 -13.23 -4.90
N VAL A 64 -1.97 -13.26 -6.24
CA VAL A 64 -1.23 -14.30 -6.98
C VAL A 64 0.28 -14.06 -6.90
N VAL A 65 0.70 -12.79 -6.97
CA VAL A 65 2.10 -12.40 -6.79
C VAL A 65 2.55 -12.63 -5.35
N LEU A 66 1.69 -12.27 -4.38
CA LEU A 66 1.93 -12.51 -2.96
C LEU A 66 2.03 -14.00 -2.63
N ALA A 67 1.23 -14.86 -3.28
CA ALA A 67 1.36 -16.32 -3.16
C ALA A 67 2.73 -16.81 -3.66
N GLY A 68 3.23 -16.26 -4.76
CA GLY A 68 4.60 -16.51 -5.24
C GLY A 68 5.65 -16.09 -4.21
N LEU A 69 5.55 -14.90 -3.65
CA LEU A 69 6.43 -14.38 -2.60
C LEU A 69 6.35 -15.22 -1.32
N ALA A 70 5.19 -15.71 -0.92
CA ALA A 70 5.01 -16.53 0.26
C ALA A 70 5.90 -17.78 0.26
N THR A 71 6.21 -18.32 -0.92
CA THR A 71 7.02 -19.53 -1.07
C THR A 71 8.53 -19.30 -1.08
N VAL A 72 8.98 -18.04 -1.23
CA VAL A 72 10.41 -17.66 -1.32
C VAL A 72 10.85 -16.70 -0.23
N THR A 73 9.96 -16.34 0.69
CA THR A 73 10.21 -15.48 1.86
C THR A 73 9.87 -16.19 3.15
N SER A 74 10.38 -15.72 4.29
CA SER A 74 10.22 -16.45 5.56
C SER A 74 9.75 -15.61 6.75
N ARG A 75 9.90 -14.29 6.71
CA ARG A 75 9.62 -13.37 7.83
C ARG A 75 8.68 -12.25 7.47
N ILE A 76 8.89 -11.63 6.32
CA ILE A 76 8.16 -10.43 5.89
C ILE A 76 6.66 -10.71 5.76
N HIS A 77 5.84 -9.82 6.28
CA HIS A 77 4.39 -9.84 6.06
C HIS A 77 4.07 -9.43 4.63
N LEU A 78 3.11 -10.12 4.03
CA LEU A 78 2.75 -9.99 2.62
C LEU A 78 1.33 -9.49 2.50
N GLY A 79 1.12 -8.34 1.86
CA GLY A 79 -0.21 -7.77 1.78
C GLY A 79 -0.50 -7.01 0.50
N SER A 80 -1.76 -6.68 0.28
CA SER A 80 -2.13 -5.76 -0.79
C SER A 80 -1.95 -4.30 -0.38
N ALA A 81 -1.67 -3.44 -1.37
CA ALA A 81 -1.52 -2.00 -1.14
C ALA A 81 -2.06 -1.14 -2.32
N VAL A 82 -3.37 -1.23 -2.59
CA VAL A 82 -4.49 -1.88 -1.89
C VAL A 82 -5.19 -2.94 -2.75
N THR A 83 -6.06 -3.77 -2.15
CA THR A 83 -7.11 -4.50 -2.90
C THR A 83 -8.28 -3.55 -3.15
N VAL A 84 -8.71 -3.43 -4.42
CA VAL A 84 -9.86 -2.58 -4.81
C VAL A 84 -11.17 -3.33 -4.54
N LEU A 85 -11.61 -3.32 -3.27
CA LEU A 85 -12.77 -4.08 -2.82
C LEU A 85 -14.06 -3.66 -3.53
N SER A 86 -14.15 -2.41 -4.01
CA SER A 86 -15.32 -1.89 -4.73
C SER A 86 -15.67 -2.71 -5.97
N SER A 87 -14.68 -3.27 -6.66
CA SER A 87 -14.84 -3.99 -7.92
C SER A 87 -14.54 -5.51 -7.83
N ASP A 88 -14.47 -6.06 -6.62
CA ASP A 88 -14.25 -7.50 -6.40
C ASP A 88 -15.36 -8.10 -5.49
N ASP A 89 -15.45 -9.43 -5.43
CA ASP A 89 -16.35 -10.13 -4.50
C ASP A 89 -15.66 -10.38 -3.16
N PRO A 90 -16.22 -9.91 -2.03
CA PRO A 90 -15.58 -10.02 -0.71
C PRO A 90 -15.26 -11.46 -0.30
N VAL A 91 -16.12 -12.44 -0.66
CA VAL A 91 -15.87 -13.86 -0.37
C VAL A 91 -14.63 -14.35 -1.12
N ARG A 92 -14.50 -13.99 -2.42
CA ARG A 92 -13.32 -14.37 -3.20
C ARG A 92 -12.06 -13.70 -2.71
N VAL A 93 -12.14 -12.42 -2.32
CA VAL A 93 -11.02 -11.70 -1.70
C VAL A 93 -10.55 -12.40 -0.44
N TYR A 94 -11.47 -12.69 0.49
CA TYR A 94 -11.14 -13.44 1.71
C TYR A 94 -10.48 -14.79 1.40
N GLN A 95 -11.07 -15.59 0.50
CA GLN A 95 -10.54 -16.92 0.13
C GLN A 95 -9.11 -16.85 -0.43
N ARG A 96 -8.82 -15.87 -1.29
CA ARG A 96 -7.50 -15.69 -1.88
C ARG A 96 -6.47 -15.30 -0.82
N PHE A 97 -6.81 -14.36 0.08
CA PHE A 97 -5.88 -13.95 1.15
C PHE A 97 -5.72 -15.01 2.23
N ALA A 98 -6.76 -15.76 2.59
CA ALA A 98 -6.63 -16.93 3.47
C ALA A 98 -5.75 -18.03 2.84
N THR A 99 -5.73 -18.14 1.50
CA THR A 99 -4.80 -19.04 0.79
C THR A 99 -3.36 -18.53 0.85
N VAL A 100 -3.14 -17.22 0.67
CA VAL A 100 -1.81 -16.58 0.85
C VAL A 100 -1.33 -16.75 2.30
N ASP A 101 -2.24 -16.62 3.26
CA ASP A 101 -1.95 -16.82 4.68
C ASP A 101 -1.42 -18.22 4.95
N ALA A 102 -2.11 -19.25 4.46
CA ALA A 102 -1.67 -20.64 4.57
C ALA A 102 -0.30 -20.88 3.90
N LEU A 103 -0.08 -20.34 2.69
CA LEU A 103 1.20 -20.48 1.98
C LEU A 103 2.36 -19.75 2.68
N SER A 104 2.07 -18.70 3.40
CA SER A 104 3.06 -17.87 4.10
C SER A 104 3.24 -18.25 5.57
N ASN A 105 2.55 -19.27 6.10
CA ASN A 105 2.51 -19.60 7.52
C ASN A 105 2.06 -18.40 8.39
N GLY A 106 0.90 -17.83 8.07
CA GLY A 106 0.24 -16.80 8.88
C GLY A 106 0.79 -15.38 8.70
N ARG A 107 1.47 -15.08 7.57
CA ARG A 107 2.06 -13.75 7.31
C ARG A 107 1.24 -12.86 6.36
N ALA A 108 0.04 -13.27 5.97
CA ALA A 108 -0.78 -12.48 5.08
C ALA A 108 -1.44 -11.31 5.81
N GLU A 109 -1.50 -10.18 5.13
CA GLU A 109 -2.27 -9.00 5.51
C GLU A 109 -3.08 -8.51 4.31
N ILE A 110 -4.07 -7.68 4.56
CA ILE A 110 -4.81 -7.03 3.48
C ILE A 110 -5.05 -5.56 3.80
N ILE A 111 -4.76 -4.67 2.86
CA ILE A 111 -5.19 -3.28 2.90
C ILE A 111 -6.33 -3.12 1.90
N LEU A 112 -7.53 -2.83 2.38
CA LEU A 112 -8.71 -2.63 1.58
C LEU A 112 -8.85 -1.17 1.19
N GLY A 113 -9.09 -0.90 -0.08
CA GLY A 113 -9.28 0.44 -0.59
C GLY A 113 -10.41 0.51 -1.61
N ARG A 114 -10.85 1.75 -1.88
CA ARG A 114 -11.85 2.01 -2.93
C ARG A 114 -11.26 2.02 -4.33
N GLY A 115 -9.93 2.14 -4.44
CA GLY A 115 -9.24 2.44 -5.67
C GLY A 115 -9.35 3.91 -6.09
N SER A 116 -8.25 4.51 -6.51
CA SER A 116 -8.22 5.89 -7.03
C SER A 116 -8.37 5.96 -8.55
N PHE A 117 -8.21 4.84 -9.21
CA PHE A 117 -8.45 4.63 -10.63
C PHE A 117 -9.75 3.85 -10.82
N THR A 118 -10.45 4.08 -11.92
CA THR A 118 -11.82 3.57 -12.12
C THR A 118 -11.93 2.52 -13.22
N GLU A 119 -10.82 2.11 -13.81
CA GLU A 119 -10.76 1.15 -14.92
C GLU A 119 -11.34 -0.23 -14.58
N SER A 120 -11.28 -0.64 -13.32
CA SER A 120 -11.85 -1.91 -12.86
C SER A 120 -13.37 -1.96 -12.96
N PHE A 121 -14.06 -0.81 -12.86
CA PHE A 121 -15.51 -0.77 -12.87
C PHE A 121 -16.11 -1.24 -14.21
N PRO A 122 -15.78 -0.63 -15.36
CA PRO A 122 -16.27 -1.14 -16.64
C PRO A 122 -15.71 -2.52 -16.98
N LEU A 123 -14.48 -2.84 -16.56
CA LEU A 123 -13.84 -4.13 -16.83
C LEU A 123 -14.61 -5.29 -16.18
N PHE A 124 -15.09 -5.11 -14.96
CA PHE A 124 -15.83 -6.13 -14.21
C PHE A 124 -17.35 -5.91 -14.20
N GLY A 125 -17.86 -4.94 -14.96
CA GLY A 125 -19.29 -4.70 -15.11
C GLY A 125 -19.95 -4.00 -13.92
N TYR A 126 -19.20 -3.25 -13.12
CA TYR A 126 -19.73 -2.45 -12.01
C TYR A 126 -20.09 -1.03 -12.47
N ASP A 127 -21.18 -0.52 -11.91
CA ASP A 127 -21.64 0.83 -12.14
C ASP A 127 -20.87 1.83 -11.26
N LEU A 128 -20.09 2.72 -11.89
CA LEU A 128 -19.29 3.72 -11.19
C LEU A 128 -20.14 4.70 -10.37
N SER A 129 -21.39 4.93 -10.72
CA SER A 129 -22.32 5.76 -9.94
C SER A 129 -22.59 5.18 -8.53
N LYS A 130 -22.34 3.89 -8.33
CA LYS A 130 -22.50 3.18 -7.05
C LYS A 130 -21.16 3.00 -6.28
N TYR A 131 -20.13 3.77 -6.65
CA TYR A 131 -18.76 3.64 -6.12
C TYR A 131 -18.71 3.55 -4.58
N GLU A 132 -19.37 4.48 -3.87
CA GLU A 132 -19.40 4.49 -2.40
C GLU A 132 -20.21 3.32 -1.83
N GLN A 133 -21.39 3.06 -2.41
CA GLN A 133 -22.27 1.98 -1.94
C GLN A 133 -21.61 0.59 -2.14
N LEU A 134 -20.94 0.37 -3.27
CA LEU A 134 -20.21 -0.87 -3.54
C LEU A 134 -19.13 -1.13 -2.49
N PHE A 135 -18.34 -0.12 -2.16
CA PHE A 135 -17.31 -0.27 -1.13
C PHE A 135 -17.91 -0.54 0.25
N GLU A 136 -18.94 0.23 0.64
CA GLU A 136 -19.56 0.13 1.96
C GLU A 136 -20.19 -1.25 2.18
N GLU A 137 -21.02 -1.74 1.24
CA GLU A 137 -21.66 -3.06 1.36
C GLU A 137 -20.65 -4.21 1.34
N LYS A 138 -19.61 -4.09 0.50
CA LYS A 138 -18.58 -5.12 0.41
C LYS A 138 -17.66 -5.15 1.62
N LEU A 139 -17.35 -3.98 2.19
CA LEU A 139 -16.59 -3.89 3.44
C LEU A 139 -17.40 -4.46 4.62
N ASP A 140 -18.70 -4.18 4.66
CA ASP A 140 -19.60 -4.74 5.66
C ASP A 140 -19.59 -6.27 5.62
N LEU A 141 -19.77 -6.87 4.44
CA LEU A 141 -19.66 -8.32 4.28
C LEU A 141 -18.25 -8.82 4.64
N PHE A 142 -17.19 -8.14 4.21
CA PHE A 142 -15.82 -8.55 4.50
C PHE A 142 -15.54 -8.54 6.01
N SER A 143 -16.09 -7.60 6.74
CA SER A 143 -15.98 -7.53 8.21
C SER A 143 -16.61 -8.72 8.93
N GLU A 144 -17.63 -9.34 8.32
CA GLU A 144 -18.22 -10.58 8.83
C GLU A 144 -17.36 -11.81 8.47
N LEU A 145 -16.79 -11.84 7.26
CA LEU A 145 -15.95 -12.95 6.79
C LEU A 145 -14.70 -13.15 7.63
N ILE A 146 -14.03 -12.07 8.04
CA ILE A 146 -12.80 -12.14 8.86
C ILE A 146 -13.04 -12.63 10.31
N LYS A 147 -14.29 -12.75 10.75
CA LYS A 147 -14.63 -13.36 12.04
C LYS A 147 -14.54 -14.88 12.01
N GLU A 148 -14.46 -15.47 10.81
CA GLU A 148 -14.33 -16.92 10.57
C GLU A 148 -15.46 -17.77 11.20
N GLN A 149 -16.63 -17.19 11.32
CA GLN A 149 -17.87 -17.83 11.77
C GLN A 149 -18.82 -18.03 10.55
N PRO A 150 -19.86 -18.86 10.68
CA PRO A 150 -20.90 -18.91 9.64
C PRO A 150 -21.52 -17.54 9.40
N VAL A 151 -21.53 -17.11 8.15
CA VAL A 151 -21.96 -15.76 7.76
C VAL A 151 -23.42 -15.77 7.34
N THR A 152 -24.22 -14.92 7.98
CA THR A 152 -25.55 -14.50 7.52
C THR A 152 -25.49 -13.01 7.25
N TRP A 153 -25.66 -12.60 5.98
CA TRP A 153 -25.52 -11.23 5.55
C TRP A 153 -26.47 -10.91 4.39
N GLN A 154 -26.93 -9.69 4.32
CA GLN A 154 -27.81 -9.19 3.26
C GLN A 154 -27.40 -7.77 2.83
N GLY A 155 -27.23 -7.56 1.54
CA GLY A 155 -27.01 -6.26 0.91
C GLY A 155 -27.98 -6.04 -0.25
N THR A 156 -27.73 -4.99 -1.03
CA THR A 156 -28.55 -4.62 -2.19
C THR A 156 -27.83 -4.86 -3.51
N LEU A 157 -26.49 -4.90 -3.50
CA LEU A 157 -25.65 -5.04 -4.70
C LEU A 157 -25.04 -6.42 -4.84
N ARG A 158 -25.24 -7.30 -3.88
CA ARG A 158 -24.79 -8.69 -3.89
C ARG A 158 -25.87 -9.61 -3.29
N ALA A 159 -25.96 -10.83 -3.82
CA ALA A 159 -26.85 -11.85 -3.24
C ALA A 159 -26.51 -12.13 -1.77
N PRO A 160 -27.54 -12.37 -0.92
CA PRO A 160 -27.36 -12.62 0.50
C PRO A 160 -26.63 -13.95 0.75
N LEU A 161 -26.05 -14.06 1.94
CA LEU A 161 -25.54 -15.30 2.52
C LEU A 161 -26.43 -15.68 3.72
N THR A 162 -26.69 -16.97 3.89
CA THR A 162 -27.46 -17.48 5.01
C THR A 162 -26.73 -18.70 5.58
N ASP A 163 -26.19 -18.54 6.81
CA ASP A 163 -25.47 -19.56 7.56
C ASP A 163 -24.37 -20.24 6.71
N GLN A 164 -23.56 -19.45 5.99
CA GLN A 164 -22.53 -19.96 5.09
C GLN A 164 -21.14 -19.97 5.74
N ASN A 165 -20.50 -21.13 5.75
CA ASN A 165 -19.08 -21.22 6.06
C ASN A 165 -18.23 -20.91 4.84
N VAL A 166 -17.15 -20.14 5.03
CA VAL A 166 -16.18 -19.79 3.98
C VAL A 166 -14.83 -20.41 4.32
N TYR A 167 -14.18 -20.98 3.34
CA TYR A 167 -12.91 -21.70 3.47
C TYR A 167 -11.91 -21.26 2.39
N PRO A 168 -10.56 -21.41 2.63
CA PRO A 168 -9.95 -21.88 3.88
C PRO A 168 -10.12 -20.87 5.01
N ARG A 169 -9.83 -21.26 6.24
CA ARG A 169 -9.63 -20.34 7.36
C ARG A 169 -8.15 -19.97 7.44
N THR A 170 -7.84 -18.85 8.08
CA THR A 170 -6.45 -18.42 8.29
C THR A 170 -5.76 -19.26 9.38
N GLU A 171 -4.43 -19.29 9.37
CA GLU A 171 -3.62 -20.01 10.36
C GLU A 171 -3.90 -19.53 11.80
N GLY A 172 -3.98 -18.21 12.00
CA GLY A 172 -4.21 -17.60 13.31
C GLY A 172 -5.69 -17.37 13.66
N GLY A 173 -6.64 -17.77 12.80
CA GLY A 173 -8.06 -17.46 12.99
C GLY A 173 -8.37 -15.97 12.83
N HIS A 174 -7.48 -15.21 12.17
CA HIS A 174 -7.60 -13.76 11.97
C HIS A 174 -6.75 -13.28 10.81
N LEU A 175 -7.38 -12.66 9.82
CA LEU A 175 -6.69 -11.97 8.74
C LEU A 175 -6.48 -10.50 9.12
N LYS A 176 -5.22 -10.08 9.33
CA LYS A 176 -4.87 -8.68 9.62
C LYS A 176 -5.33 -7.79 8.49
N THR A 177 -6.31 -6.93 8.77
CA THR A 177 -7.03 -6.13 7.76
C THR A 177 -6.90 -4.64 8.08
N TRP A 178 -6.44 -3.87 7.10
CA TRP A 178 -6.27 -2.42 7.17
C TRP A 178 -7.24 -1.72 6.21
N ILE A 179 -7.58 -0.47 6.48
CA ILE A 179 -8.32 0.39 5.56
C ILE A 179 -7.39 1.48 5.02
N GLY A 180 -7.22 1.49 3.69
CA GLY A 180 -6.50 2.53 2.98
C GLY A 180 -7.33 3.81 2.81
N VAL A 181 -6.78 4.96 3.22
CA VAL A 181 -7.46 6.26 3.21
C VAL A 181 -6.56 7.31 2.57
N GLY A 182 -7.11 8.00 1.56
CA GLY A 182 -6.41 9.09 0.85
C GLY A 182 -6.66 10.51 1.40
N GLY A 183 -7.23 10.65 2.61
CA GLY A 183 -7.47 11.96 3.24
C GLY A 183 -8.92 12.43 3.22
N SER A 184 -9.90 11.54 3.29
CA SER A 184 -11.32 11.87 3.52
C SER A 184 -11.71 11.57 4.96
N PRO A 185 -12.27 12.53 5.72
CA PRO A 185 -12.70 12.32 7.11
C PRO A 185 -13.68 11.16 7.25
N GLU A 186 -14.60 11.00 6.30
CA GLU A 186 -15.59 9.92 6.28
C GLU A 186 -14.93 8.54 6.20
N SER A 187 -13.85 8.42 5.43
CA SER A 187 -13.10 7.17 5.31
C SER A 187 -12.32 6.85 6.58
N VAL A 188 -11.81 7.87 7.29
CA VAL A 188 -11.16 7.72 8.60
C VAL A 188 -12.16 7.19 9.63
N VAL A 189 -13.33 7.83 9.73
CA VAL A 189 -14.41 7.39 10.65
C VAL A 189 -14.91 5.99 10.30
N ARG A 190 -14.95 5.64 9.00
CA ARG A 190 -15.30 4.30 8.53
C ARG A 190 -14.34 3.25 9.07
N ALA A 191 -13.02 3.47 8.97
CA ALA A 191 -12.02 2.55 9.51
C ALA A 191 -12.22 2.32 11.02
N ALA A 192 -12.43 3.39 11.78
CA ALA A 192 -12.72 3.31 13.21
C ALA A 192 -14.05 2.55 13.50
N ARG A 193 -15.11 2.77 12.71
CA ARG A 193 -16.41 2.10 12.85
C ARG A 193 -16.29 0.59 12.71
N TYR A 194 -15.50 0.10 11.74
CA TYR A 194 -15.24 -1.32 11.57
C TYR A 194 -14.19 -1.88 12.54
N GLY A 195 -13.48 -1.02 13.29
CA GLY A 195 -12.42 -1.44 14.19
C GLY A 195 -11.23 -2.05 13.44
N MET A 196 -10.87 -1.43 12.33
CA MET A 196 -9.75 -1.83 11.48
C MET A 196 -8.64 -0.78 11.53
N PRO A 197 -7.36 -1.18 11.60
CA PRO A 197 -6.23 -0.29 11.45
C PRO A 197 -6.30 0.60 10.22
N LEU A 198 -5.69 1.79 10.30
CA LEU A 198 -5.74 2.83 9.28
C LEU A 198 -4.41 2.93 8.53
N THR A 199 -4.43 2.92 7.20
CA THR A 199 -3.28 3.27 6.37
C THR A 199 -3.57 4.58 5.62
N LEU A 200 -2.79 5.63 5.91
CA LEU A 200 -2.90 6.93 5.25
C LEU A 200 -2.01 6.97 4.00
N ALA A 201 -2.60 7.18 2.84
CA ALA A 201 -1.88 7.39 1.59
C ALA A 201 -1.48 8.87 1.47
N ILE A 202 -0.27 9.20 1.90
CA ILE A 202 0.29 10.56 1.85
C ILE A 202 1.20 10.65 0.61
N ILE A 203 0.62 11.01 -0.53
CA ILE A 203 1.29 10.97 -1.84
C ILE A 203 1.70 12.35 -2.38
N GLY A 204 1.52 13.42 -1.61
CA GLY A 204 1.91 14.78 -1.97
C GLY A 204 1.65 15.77 -0.85
N GLY A 205 2.45 16.83 -0.81
CA GLY A 205 2.39 17.89 0.21
C GLY A 205 2.96 17.48 1.55
N ASP A 206 2.90 18.38 2.50
CA ASP A 206 3.45 18.20 3.85
C ASP A 206 2.72 17.09 4.62
N PRO A 207 3.41 16.05 5.11
CA PRO A 207 2.81 14.98 5.92
C PRO A 207 2.10 15.47 7.19
N GLU A 208 2.55 16.57 7.82
CA GLU A 208 1.94 17.12 9.03
C GLU A 208 0.47 17.50 8.86
N ARG A 209 0.04 17.80 7.63
CA ARG A 209 -1.36 18.08 7.29
C ARG A 209 -2.31 16.89 7.57
N PHE A 210 -1.75 15.71 7.78
CA PHE A 210 -2.53 14.50 8.08
C PHE A 210 -2.72 14.25 9.59
N ALA A 211 -2.06 15.00 10.46
CA ALA A 211 -2.24 14.89 11.92
C ALA A 211 -3.73 15.00 12.36
N PRO A 212 -4.56 15.90 11.80
CA PRO A 212 -5.98 15.94 12.13
C PRO A 212 -6.76 14.66 11.79
N TYR A 213 -6.32 13.89 10.78
CA TYR A 213 -6.94 12.61 10.44
C TYR A 213 -6.57 11.51 11.44
N VAL A 214 -5.33 11.50 11.91
CA VAL A 214 -4.88 10.59 12.98
C VAL A 214 -5.64 10.89 14.27
N ASP A 215 -5.75 12.16 14.66
CA ASP A 215 -6.55 12.58 15.83
C ASP A 215 -8.03 12.19 15.68
N LEU A 216 -8.59 12.38 14.49
CA LEU A 216 -9.98 12.00 14.21
C LEU A 216 -10.17 10.48 14.37
N TYR A 217 -9.21 9.68 13.89
CA TYR A 217 -9.25 8.23 13.99
C TYR A 217 -9.27 7.75 15.44
N HIS A 218 -8.31 8.18 16.26
CA HIS A 218 -8.22 7.77 17.67
C HIS A 218 -9.42 8.26 18.49
N ARG A 219 -9.90 9.51 18.25
CA ARG A 219 -11.15 10.00 18.88
C ARG A 219 -12.38 9.19 18.48
N SER A 220 -12.46 8.78 17.22
CA SER A 220 -13.56 7.94 16.73
C SER A 220 -13.53 6.55 17.34
N LEU A 221 -12.36 5.93 17.49
CA LEU A 221 -12.21 4.65 18.18
C LEU A 221 -12.67 4.78 19.64
N ALA A 222 -12.21 5.81 20.36
CA ALA A 222 -12.59 6.05 21.75
C ALA A 222 -14.11 6.28 21.90
N GLN A 223 -14.73 7.07 21.00
CA GLN A 223 -16.18 7.33 21.00
C GLN A 223 -17.01 6.07 20.73
N LEU A 224 -16.45 5.14 19.93
CA LEU A 224 -17.08 3.87 19.59
C LEU A 224 -16.72 2.73 20.56
N GLU A 225 -16.04 3.06 21.66
CA GLU A 225 -15.59 2.11 22.70
C GLU A 225 -14.74 0.96 22.12
N LYS A 226 -13.94 1.25 21.08
CA LYS A 226 -13.02 0.31 20.45
C LYS A 226 -11.62 0.46 21.01
N PRO A 227 -10.78 -0.62 20.99
CA PRO A 227 -9.40 -0.52 21.38
C PRO A 227 -8.65 0.48 20.50
N ASP A 228 -7.57 1.04 21.01
CA ASP A 228 -6.65 1.82 20.21
C ASP A 228 -5.97 0.92 19.17
N LEU A 229 -5.92 1.37 17.92
CA LEU A 229 -5.44 0.59 16.79
C LEU A 229 -4.34 1.38 16.03
N PRO A 230 -3.37 0.67 15.42
CA PRO A 230 -2.26 1.31 14.77
C PRO A 230 -2.66 2.11 13.53
N VAL A 231 -1.85 3.13 13.24
CA VAL A 231 -1.89 3.91 12.01
C VAL A 231 -0.61 3.66 11.21
N ALA A 232 -0.76 3.41 9.92
CA ALA A 232 0.32 3.31 8.95
C ALA A 232 0.30 4.51 8.00
N VAL A 233 1.46 4.81 7.41
CA VAL A 233 1.61 5.79 6.33
C VAL A 233 2.22 5.10 5.11
N HIS A 234 1.60 5.32 3.95
CA HIS A 234 2.14 4.99 2.63
C HIS A 234 2.59 6.27 1.94
N SER A 235 3.85 6.33 1.50
CA SER A 235 4.40 7.50 0.79
C SER A 235 5.46 7.12 -0.24
N PRO A 236 5.59 7.88 -1.35
CA PRO A 236 6.60 7.61 -2.36
C PRO A 236 8.01 7.89 -1.84
N GLY A 237 8.97 7.07 -2.28
CA GLY A 237 10.37 7.25 -1.91
C GLY A 237 11.36 6.69 -2.92
N TYR A 238 12.58 7.22 -2.89
CA TYR A 238 13.71 6.76 -3.69
C TYR A 238 15.04 7.12 -3.03
N ILE A 239 15.84 6.12 -2.67
CA ILE A 239 17.07 6.32 -1.91
C ILE A 239 18.27 6.15 -2.82
N THR A 240 19.19 7.10 -2.72
CA THR A 240 20.45 7.18 -3.46
C THR A 240 21.61 7.43 -2.50
N ASP A 241 22.83 7.37 -2.98
CA ASP A 241 24.02 7.58 -2.12
C ASP A 241 24.15 9.05 -1.66
N THR A 242 23.63 10.04 -2.43
CA THR A 242 23.62 11.47 -2.07
C THR A 242 22.29 12.14 -2.39
N ASP A 243 22.01 13.28 -1.76
CA ASP A 243 20.76 14.03 -1.96
C ASP A 243 20.62 14.60 -3.38
N GLU A 244 21.74 14.94 -4.02
CA GLU A 244 21.78 15.50 -5.37
C GLU A 244 21.45 14.45 -6.44
N GLN A 245 21.86 13.19 -6.21
CA GLN A 245 21.57 12.10 -7.15
C GLN A 245 20.09 11.80 -7.27
N ALA A 246 19.34 11.88 -6.17
CA ALA A 246 17.95 11.46 -6.14
C ALA A 246 17.07 12.16 -7.21
N PRO A 247 17.01 13.50 -7.30
CA PRO A 247 16.22 14.16 -8.32
C PRO A 247 16.74 13.95 -9.74
N ASP A 248 18.07 13.75 -9.93
CA ASP A 248 18.65 13.50 -11.25
C ASP A 248 18.32 12.11 -11.78
N GLU A 249 18.31 11.12 -10.90
CA GLU A 249 18.03 9.75 -11.26
C GLU A 249 16.54 9.42 -11.31
N TYR A 250 15.74 10.01 -10.41
CA TYR A 250 14.32 9.65 -10.25
C TYR A 250 13.40 10.44 -11.19
N TYR A 251 13.65 11.74 -11.39
CA TYR A 251 12.75 12.60 -12.15
C TYR A 251 12.48 12.13 -13.59
N PRO A 252 13.47 11.66 -14.38
CA PRO A 252 13.21 11.21 -15.75
C PRO A 252 12.14 10.11 -15.85
N TYR A 253 12.09 9.22 -14.88
CA TYR A 253 11.16 8.09 -14.84
C TYR A 253 9.84 8.44 -14.13
N TYR A 254 9.93 9.15 -13.00
CA TYR A 254 8.77 9.66 -12.26
C TYR A 254 7.83 10.52 -13.13
N ARG A 255 8.41 11.43 -13.94
CA ARG A 255 7.62 12.31 -14.80
C ARG A 255 6.74 11.57 -15.79
N VAL A 256 7.13 10.39 -16.25
CA VAL A 256 6.34 9.58 -17.21
C VAL A 256 4.98 9.24 -16.59
N MET A 257 4.98 8.72 -15.39
CA MET A 257 3.76 8.42 -14.62
C MET A 257 3.02 9.71 -14.25
N ARG A 258 3.72 10.70 -13.69
CA ARG A 258 3.12 11.94 -13.18
C ARG A 258 2.43 12.73 -14.28
N ASP A 259 3.05 12.84 -15.46
CA ASP A 259 2.49 13.54 -16.60
C ASP A 259 1.32 12.78 -17.24
N ARG A 260 1.34 11.43 -17.22
CA ARG A 260 0.22 10.61 -17.66
C ARG A 260 -1.01 10.83 -16.76
N ILE A 261 -0.85 10.66 -15.45
CA ILE A 261 -1.92 10.91 -14.46
C ILE A 261 -2.37 12.37 -14.52
N GLY A 262 -1.44 13.30 -14.72
CA GLY A 262 -1.73 14.72 -14.83
C GLY A 262 -2.66 15.04 -16.00
N ARG A 263 -2.44 14.45 -17.18
CA ARG A 263 -3.34 14.62 -18.34
C ARG A 263 -4.76 14.12 -18.04
N GLU A 264 -4.90 13.00 -17.33
CA GLU A 264 -6.20 12.45 -16.95
C GLU A 264 -6.94 13.32 -15.92
N ARG A 265 -6.20 14.01 -15.06
CA ARG A 265 -6.73 14.84 -13.96
C ARG A 265 -6.72 16.34 -14.22
N GLY A 266 -6.30 16.76 -15.42
CA GLY A 266 -6.22 18.18 -15.78
C GLY A 266 -5.06 18.94 -15.11
N TRP A 267 -3.99 18.25 -14.68
CA TRP A 267 -2.79 18.88 -14.12
C TRP A 267 -1.81 19.26 -15.23
N GLY A 268 -1.02 20.31 -15.01
CA GLY A 268 0.08 20.67 -15.89
C GLY A 268 1.22 19.63 -15.88
N PRO A 269 2.15 19.72 -16.85
CA PRO A 269 3.36 18.90 -16.87
C PRO A 269 4.15 19.06 -15.58
N SER A 270 4.73 17.98 -15.08
CA SER A 270 5.62 18.04 -13.92
C SER A 270 6.95 18.70 -14.26
N SER A 271 7.55 19.34 -13.27
CA SER A 271 8.90 19.89 -13.37
C SER A 271 9.84 19.26 -12.34
N LYS A 272 11.15 19.26 -12.62
CA LYS A 272 12.15 18.81 -11.66
C LYS A 272 12.15 19.67 -10.40
N ALA A 273 11.84 20.98 -10.55
CA ALA A 273 11.73 21.89 -9.41
C ALA A 273 10.59 21.51 -8.45
N GLU A 274 9.44 21.09 -8.98
CA GLU A 274 8.33 20.57 -8.17
C GLU A 274 8.73 19.29 -7.44
N LEU A 275 9.44 18.37 -8.10
CA LEU A 275 9.94 17.14 -7.45
C LEU A 275 10.93 17.47 -6.34
N VAL A 276 11.87 18.40 -6.55
CA VAL A 276 12.81 18.85 -5.50
C VAL A 276 12.06 19.50 -4.34
N ASN A 277 11.02 20.29 -4.61
CA ASN A 277 10.19 20.85 -3.54
C ASN A 277 9.47 19.76 -2.74
N GLU A 278 8.91 18.74 -3.39
CA GLU A 278 8.30 17.58 -2.70
C GLU A 278 9.34 16.77 -1.91
N GLN A 279 10.56 16.65 -2.42
CA GLN A 279 11.69 16.03 -1.71
C GLN A 279 12.04 16.82 -0.43
N GLN A 280 12.08 18.13 -0.49
CA GLN A 280 12.48 18.99 0.63
C GLN A 280 11.36 19.22 1.64
N HIS A 281 10.15 19.45 1.18
CA HIS A 281 9.03 19.95 1.99
C HIS A 281 7.76 19.11 1.93
N GLY A 282 7.66 18.18 0.98
CA GLY A 282 6.48 17.34 0.78
C GLY A 282 6.67 15.90 1.26
N SER A 283 5.85 15.01 0.74
CA SER A 283 5.81 13.59 1.10
C SER A 283 6.67 12.68 0.21
N LEU A 284 7.55 13.23 -0.62
CA LEU A 284 8.53 12.44 -1.35
C LEU A 284 9.76 12.16 -0.47
N TYR A 285 9.95 10.92 -0.07
CA TYR A 285 11.08 10.47 0.75
C TYR A 285 12.25 10.05 -0.14
N ALA A 286 12.92 11.04 -0.77
CA ALA A 286 14.01 10.80 -1.70
C ALA A 286 15.28 11.53 -1.27
N GLY A 287 16.46 10.91 -1.52
CA GLY A 287 17.76 11.47 -1.15
C GLY A 287 18.71 10.45 -0.55
N SER A 288 19.72 10.94 0.17
CA SER A 288 20.66 10.12 0.93
C SER A 288 19.96 9.37 2.06
N PRO A 289 20.55 8.27 2.57
CA PRO A 289 19.99 7.54 3.72
C PRO A 289 19.74 8.43 4.93
N GLU A 290 20.63 9.36 5.22
CA GLU A 290 20.53 10.29 6.36
C GLU A 290 19.36 11.26 6.22
N THR A 291 19.16 11.81 5.03
CA THR A 291 18.07 12.74 4.74
C THR A 291 16.73 12.03 4.81
N VAL A 292 16.62 10.85 4.19
CA VAL A 292 15.38 10.05 4.20
C VAL A 292 15.07 9.57 5.62
N ALA A 293 16.05 9.06 6.36
CA ALA A 293 15.86 8.60 7.74
C ALA A 293 15.34 9.71 8.65
N ARG A 294 15.93 10.90 8.57
CA ARG A 294 15.47 12.07 9.35
C ARG A 294 14.03 12.46 9.01
N LYS A 295 13.68 12.43 7.73
CA LYS A 295 12.34 12.78 7.27
C LYS A 295 11.30 11.75 7.72
N ILE A 296 11.60 10.44 7.62
CA ILE A 296 10.73 9.38 8.14
C ILE A 296 10.58 9.51 9.67
N ALA A 297 11.68 9.68 10.40
CA ALA A 297 11.64 9.83 11.86
C ALA A 297 10.79 11.02 12.31
N ASN A 298 10.85 12.14 11.56
CA ASN A 298 9.97 13.28 11.82
C ASN A 298 8.50 12.93 11.62
N THR A 299 8.16 12.28 10.49
CA THR A 299 6.78 11.83 10.20
C THR A 299 6.26 10.88 11.27
N VAL A 300 7.08 9.90 11.70
CA VAL A 300 6.74 8.97 12.78
C VAL A 300 6.39 9.71 14.06
N LYS A 301 7.23 10.68 14.46
CA LYS A 301 7.03 11.45 15.70
C LYS A 301 5.83 12.38 15.60
N THR A 302 5.67 13.08 14.47
CA THR A 302 4.59 14.07 14.29
C THR A 302 3.22 13.42 14.19
N LEU A 303 3.11 12.29 13.48
CA LEU A 303 1.86 11.59 13.29
C LEU A 303 1.60 10.46 14.31
N GLY A 304 2.60 10.07 15.11
CA GLY A 304 2.47 8.98 16.07
C GLY A 304 2.15 7.62 15.43
N ILE A 305 2.67 7.37 14.23
CA ILE A 305 2.38 6.15 13.46
C ILE A 305 3.20 4.95 13.94
N GLN A 306 2.67 3.75 13.67
CA GLN A 306 3.29 2.48 14.03
C GLN A 306 3.84 1.71 12.83
N ARG A 307 3.55 2.18 11.57
CA ARG A 307 4.13 1.62 10.34
C ARG A 307 4.37 2.71 9.31
N PHE A 308 5.51 2.61 8.62
CA PHE A 308 5.84 3.42 7.45
C PHE A 308 6.12 2.53 6.24
N ASP A 309 5.28 2.60 5.22
CA ASP A 309 5.41 1.85 3.97
C ASP A 309 5.90 2.79 2.87
N MET A 310 7.09 2.52 2.33
CA MET A 310 7.64 3.31 1.24
C MET A 310 7.26 2.71 -0.12
N LYS A 311 6.51 3.46 -0.93
CA LYS A 311 6.30 3.12 -2.34
C LYS A 311 7.59 3.41 -3.12
N TYR A 312 8.35 2.35 -3.42
CA TYR A 312 9.69 2.47 -4.01
C TYR A 312 9.70 2.50 -5.54
N SER A 313 8.60 2.11 -6.20
CA SER A 313 8.48 2.12 -7.66
C SER A 313 7.79 3.39 -8.16
N ALA A 314 8.18 3.92 -9.31
CA ALA A 314 7.50 5.04 -9.94
C ALA A 314 7.76 5.07 -11.45
N GLY A 315 6.69 5.08 -12.23
CA GLY A 315 6.76 5.20 -13.67
C GLY A 315 7.68 4.14 -14.28
N THR A 316 8.62 4.57 -15.11
CA THR A 316 9.51 3.65 -15.83
C THR A 316 10.86 3.37 -15.13
N LEU A 317 10.96 3.59 -13.82
CA LEU A 317 12.21 3.44 -13.06
C LEU A 317 12.83 2.04 -13.23
N PRO A 318 14.10 1.91 -13.67
CA PRO A 318 14.75 0.61 -13.89
C PRO A 318 14.81 -0.27 -12.64
N HIS A 319 14.68 -1.59 -12.84
CA HIS A 319 14.73 -2.58 -11.78
C HIS A 319 16.00 -2.49 -10.92
N GLU A 320 17.15 -2.33 -11.54
CA GLU A 320 18.45 -2.26 -10.86
C GLU A 320 18.53 -1.03 -9.92
N LYS A 321 17.94 0.09 -10.33
CA LYS A 321 17.83 1.29 -9.49
C LYS A 321 16.91 1.07 -8.32
N MET A 322 15.78 0.40 -8.52
CA MET A 322 14.87 0.01 -7.43
C MET A 322 15.55 -0.94 -6.45
N MET A 323 16.27 -1.98 -6.93
CA MET A 323 17.02 -2.90 -6.06
C MET A 323 18.04 -2.17 -5.19
N ARG A 324 18.81 -1.21 -5.77
CA ARG A 324 19.74 -0.38 -4.97
C ARG A 324 19.03 0.47 -3.92
N SER A 325 17.90 1.09 -4.28
CA SER A 325 17.09 1.87 -3.34
C SER A 325 16.54 1.01 -2.19
N ILE A 326 16.06 -0.20 -2.49
CA ILE A 326 15.59 -1.17 -1.48
C ILE A 326 16.74 -1.57 -0.54
N GLU A 327 17.92 -1.87 -1.10
CA GLU A 327 19.13 -2.20 -0.32
C GLU A 327 19.50 -1.07 0.66
N LEU A 328 19.55 0.17 0.18
CA LEU A 328 19.85 1.34 1.02
C LEU A 328 18.76 1.58 2.07
N TYR A 329 17.49 1.38 1.72
CA TYR A 329 16.37 1.50 2.65
C TYR A 329 16.53 0.53 3.82
N GLY A 330 16.63 -0.77 3.56
CA GLY A 330 16.70 -1.79 4.60
C GLY A 330 18.01 -1.74 5.39
N SER A 331 19.16 -1.57 4.70
CA SER A 331 20.48 -1.67 5.34
C SER A 331 20.94 -0.38 6.03
N LYS A 332 20.42 0.80 5.65
CA LYS A 332 20.85 2.11 6.17
C LYS A 332 19.72 2.91 6.81
N VAL A 333 18.66 3.18 6.03
CA VAL A 333 17.58 4.08 6.47
C VAL A 333 16.86 3.52 7.70
N VAL A 334 16.38 2.28 7.62
CA VAL A 334 15.58 1.66 8.70
C VAL A 334 16.33 1.61 10.03
N PRO A 335 17.61 1.17 10.11
CA PRO A 335 18.37 1.26 11.35
C PRO A 335 18.49 2.67 11.91
N MET A 336 18.79 3.66 11.04
CA MET A 336 18.88 5.07 11.46
C MET A 336 17.55 5.59 12.01
N VAL A 337 16.42 5.26 11.36
CA VAL A 337 15.11 5.70 11.87
C VAL A 337 14.83 5.08 13.23
N ARG A 338 15.07 3.77 13.40
CA ARG A 338 14.88 3.09 14.68
C ARG A 338 15.68 3.77 15.79
N ASP A 339 16.94 4.12 15.53
CA ASP A 339 17.78 4.86 16.50
C ASP A 339 17.24 6.26 16.81
N MET A 340 16.67 6.95 15.80
CA MET A 340 16.13 8.31 15.99
C MET A 340 14.80 8.34 16.74
N VAL A 341 14.01 7.25 16.72
CA VAL A 341 12.67 7.20 17.34
C VAL A 341 12.64 6.40 18.66
N ALA A 342 13.75 5.71 18.97
CA ALA A 342 13.93 5.04 20.26
C ALA A 342 13.99 6.07 21.40
#